data_4bf7b181fa508b713907dda55113cacc
#
_entry.id   4bf7b181fa508b713907dda55113cacc
#
_cell.length_a   1.000
_cell.length_b   1.000
_cell.length_c   1.000
_cell.angle_alpha   90.00
_cell.angle_beta   90.00
_cell.angle_gamma   90.00
#
_symmetry.space_group_name_H-M   'P 1'
#
loop_
_entity.id
_entity.type
_entity.pdbx_description
1 polymer ?
#
loop_
_entity_poly.entity_id
_entity_poly.type
_entity_poly.pdbx_seq_one_letter_code
_entity_poly.pdbx_strand_id
1 'polypeptide(L)'
;RMQDRHEQNFFDMEVETQFSAKAIGITHGARPAPLDWVSADEMHALVSLSQTLHYGVLKDTGEPAGLGLAEWVRGYAVLKEIARERTAAVASPKGYHLVLDRQDVLASLVRCGLSSEKAERFVTLASLHRSARDMFDCPLVPVGSAQLLVFAPALLHLNIVTTVLSNLANRGVQLSRKGKAFEIAMQDFFKKQGLKVAAFKAHRGGEEYEYDLVVAWDGRLFVFECKNRSLSLNDPVAAYYFEQEARSAAGQVNRLADALRQHPDLVEAQFGAECSGWPVIPCVLHSLPYSRSGEFEGAYFTDASALTRFFGEPYFRIKAPYKFGKVMVLHRTAVMKLWKGDKPSASDFIAHLDEPHQVMLAAKHLKIKGFGFELSPTEGATSCELYRLQYTTRSICEAVGADPDEVEQIIADHAKKFGDMQKELKAKGEL
;
A
#
# COMPACT_ATOMS: atom_id res chain seq x y z
N ARG A 1 -7.18 12.86 12.65
CA ARG A 1 -7.08 11.95 13.82
C ARG A 1 -8.02 10.73 13.76
N MET A 2 -9.19 10.82 13.11
CA MET A 2 -10.07 9.67 12.86
C MET A 2 -9.71 8.95 11.55
N GLN A 3 -9.18 9.64 10.58
CA GLN A 3 -8.77 9.15 9.27
C GLN A 3 -7.67 8.08 9.38
N ASP A 4 -6.62 8.35 10.19
CA ASP A 4 -5.50 7.43 10.39
C ASP A 4 -5.92 6.08 11.01
N ARG A 5 -6.95 6.07 11.86
CA ARG A 5 -7.42 4.83 12.50
C ARG A 5 -8.20 3.90 11.57
N HIS A 6 -8.89 4.42 10.55
CA HIS A 6 -9.67 3.58 9.63
C HIS A 6 -8.82 3.04 8.47
N GLU A 7 -7.90 3.82 7.95
CA GLU A 7 -6.90 3.34 6.98
C GLU A 7 -5.98 2.31 7.64
N GLN A 8 -5.50 2.56 8.84
CA GLN A 8 -4.77 1.61 9.65
C GLN A 8 -5.56 0.31 9.86
N ASN A 9 -6.83 0.36 10.23
CA ASN A 9 -7.64 -0.84 10.45
C ASN A 9 -7.91 -1.65 9.17
N PHE A 10 -7.93 -1.05 7.99
CA PHE A 10 -8.09 -1.77 6.72
C PHE A 10 -6.78 -2.46 6.29
N PHE A 11 -5.65 -1.80 6.49
CA PHE A 11 -4.32 -2.38 6.31
C PHE A 11 -3.98 -3.41 7.39
N ASP A 12 -4.30 -3.15 8.66
CA ASP A 12 -3.96 -4.02 9.80
C ASP A 12 -4.56 -5.42 9.68
N MET A 13 -5.67 -5.60 8.99
CA MET A 13 -6.36 -6.89 8.91
C MET A 13 -5.86 -7.82 7.81
N GLU A 14 -5.42 -7.30 6.66
CA GLU A 14 -4.66 -8.10 5.69
C GLU A 14 -3.23 -8.34 6.19
N VAL A 15 -2.68 -7.37 6.88
CA VAL A 15 -1.37 -7.46 7.52
C VAL A 15 -1.39 -8.48 8.65
N GLU A 16 -2.42 -8.59 9.50
CA GLU A 16 -2.43 -9.59 10.59
C GLU A 16 -2.40 -11.04 10.11
N THR A 17 -3.12 -11.40 9.04
CA THR A 17 -3.09 -12.78 8.52
C THR A 17 -1.82 -13.09 7.73
N GLN A 18 -1.32 -12.14 6.96
CA GLN A 18 -0.03 -12.26 6.28
C GLN A 18 1.15 -12.09 7.24
N PHE A 19 0.95 -11.34 8.31
CA PHE A 19 1.90 -11.05 9.37
C PHE A 19 2.24 -12.30 10.18
N SER A 20 1.27 -13.09 10.62
CA SER A 20 1.56 -14.33 11.36
C SER A 20 2.41 -15.30 10.55
N ALA A 21 2.14 -15.48 9.26
CA ALA A 21 2.93 -16.36 8.39
C ALA A 21 4.29 -15.76 8.02
N LYS A 22 4.39 -14.45 7.82
CA LYS A 22 5.64 -13.75 7.47
C LYS A 22 6.48 -13.41 8.71
N ALA A 23 5.89 -13.15 9.89
CA ALA A 23 6.64 -12.98 11.13
C ALA A 23 7.43 -14.23 11.49
N ILE A 24 6.88 -15.42 11.26
CA ILE A 24 7.61 -16.68 11.40
C ILE A 24 8.79 -16.72 10.40
N GLY A 25 8.58 -16.34 9.13
CA GLY A 25 9.64 -16.23 8.13
C GLY A 25 10.68 -15.15 8.47
N ILE A 26 10.26 -14.04 9.04
CA ILE A 26 11.14 -12.96 9.50
C ILE A 26 11.95 -13.42 10.71
N THR A 27 11.38 -14.16 11.65
CA THR A 27 12.10 -14.69 12.81
C THR A 27 13.13 -15.77 12.45
N HIS A 28 12.98 -16.43 11.34
CA HIS A 28 13.93 -17.44 10.83
C HIS A 28 14.81 -16.95 9.69
N GLY A 29 14.60 -15.74 9.16
CA GLY A 29 15.38 -15.13 8.07
C GLY A 29 16.68 -14.50 8.54
N ALA A 30 17.50 -14.06 7.56
CA ALA A 30 18.66 -13.22 7.84
C ALA A 30 18.19 -11.90 8.48
N ARG A 31 18.66 -11.62 9.68
CA ARG A 31 18.38 -10.39 10.41
C ARG A 31 19.54 -9.44 10.29
N PRO A 32 19.31 -8.13 10.22
CA PRO A 32 20.33 -7.25 10.73
C PRO A 32 20.46 -7.59 12.21
N ALA A 33 21.67 -7.95 12.66
CA ALA A 33 21.89 -8.09 14.10
C ALA A 33 21.35 -6.81 14.80
N PRO A 34 20.78 -6.85 15.94
CA PRO A 34 20.64 -7.91 16.89
C PRO A 34 19.38 -8.74 16.69
N LEU A 35 19.26 -9.73 17.57
CA LEU A 35 18.23 -10.76 17.50
C LEU A 35 16.82 -10.25 17.79
N ASP A 36 16.69 -9.17 18.57
CA ASP A 36 15.41 -8.69 19.08
C ASP A 36 14.91 -7.48 18.32
N TRP A 37 13.57 -7.37 18.18
CA TRP A 37 12.92 -6.21 17.62
C TRP A 37 12.98 -5.03 18.60
N VAL A 38 13.25 -3.84 18.10
CA VAL A 38 13.21 -2.62 18.90
C VAL A 38 11.76 -2.30 19.31
N SER A 39 10.83 -2.47 18.39
CA SER A 39 9.42 -2.17 18.63
C SER A 39 8.50 -2.84 17.59
N ALA A 40 7.19 -2.83 17.84
CA ALA A 40 6.19 -3.24 16.87
C ALA A 40 6.25 -2.38 15.59
N ASP A 41 6.58 -1.09 15.70
CA ASP A 41 6.73 -0.19 14.55
C ASP A 41 7.83 -0.67 13.59
N GLU A 42 8.95 -1.15 14.10
CA GLU A 42 10.03 -1.73 13.27
C GLU A 42 9.53 -2.91 12.46
N MET A 43 8.85 -3.83 13.11
CA MET A 43 8.36 -5.03 12.49
C MET A 43 7.29 -4.72 11.43
N HIS A 44 6.33 -3.85 11.74
CA HIS A 44 5.32 -3.38 10.78
C HIS A 44 5.97 -2.67 9.58
N ALA A 45 6.97 -1.83 9.83
CA ALA A 45 7.67 -1.11 8.77
C ALA A 45 8.42 -2.06 7.83
N LEU A 46 9.10 -3.09 8.35
CA LEU A 46 9.80 -4.08 7.52
C LEU A 46 8.85 -4.88 6.65
N VAL A 47 7.69 -5.30 7.20
CA VAL A 47 6.66 -5.99 6.42
C VAL A 47 6.10 -5.08 5.34
N SER A 48 5.68 -3.87 5.70
CA SER A 48 5.09 -2.91 4.76
C SER A 48 6.08 -2.49 3.68
N LEU A 49 7.36 -2.27 4.04
CA LEU A 49 8.41 -1.95 3.09
C LEU A 49 8.66 -3.11 2.10
N SER A 50 8.68 -4.35 2.61
CA SER A 50 8.82 -5.54 1.76
C SER A 50 7.65 -5.70 0.80
N GLN A 51 6.43 -5.37 1.24
CA GLN A 51 5.24 -5.36 0.38
C GLN A 51 5.31 -4.27 -0.69
N THR A 52 5.68 -3.05 -0.29
CA THR A 52 5.82 -1.90 -1.21
C THR A 52 6.89 -2.13 -2.28
N LEU A 53 7.98 -2.78 -1.91
CA LEU A 53 9.11 -3.05 -2.80
C LEU A 53 8.98 -4.37 -3.57
N HIS A 54 8.02 -5.23 -3.17
CA HIS A 54 7.80 -6.57 -3.73
C HIS A 54 9.00 -7.52 -3.60
N TYR A 55 9.90 -7.27 -2.64
CA TYR A 55 10.97 -8.20 -2.28
C TYR A 55 11.27 -8.17 -0.78
N GLY A 56 11.88 -9.25 -0.27
CA GLY A 56 12.21 -9.36 1.15
C GLY A 56 13.34 -8.44 1.57
N VAL A 57 13.02 -7.34 2.26
CA VAL A 57 13.97 -6.32 2.72
C VAL A 57 15.06 -6.90 3.63
N LEU A 58 14.73 -7.90 4.47
CA LEU A 58 15.70 -8.57 5.35
C LEU A 58 16.73 -9.42 4.60
N LYS A 59 16.45 -9.80 3.36
CA LYS A 59 17.35 -10.57 2.49
C LYS A 59 18.05 -9.69 1.47
N ASP A 60 17.72 -8.41 1.44
CA ASP A 60 18.36 -7.46 0.54
C ASP A 60 19.76 -7.12 1.04
N THR A 61 20.73 -7.25 0.17
CA THR A 61 22.14 -6.93 0.43
C THR A 61 22.53 -5.54 -0.07
N GLY A 62 21.58 -4.81 -0.66
CA GLY A 62 21.79 -3.44 -1.12
C GLY A 62 21.91 -2.49 0.07
N GLU A 63 22.83 -1.54 -0.02
CA GLU A 63 23.05 -0.52 0.99
C GLU A 63 22.80 0.89 0.43
N PRO A 64 21.52 1.26 0.18
CA PRO A 64 21.18 2.57 -0.33
C PRO A 64 21.64 3.67 0.64
N ALA A 65 22.49 4.57 0.15
CA ALA A 65 23.17 5.61 0.93
C ALA A 65 24.11 5.08 2.04
N GLY A 66 24.58 3.83 1.92
CA GLY A 66 25.52 3.21 2.87
C GLY A 66 24.86 2.55 4.08
N LEU A 67 23.57 2.27 4.00
CA LEU A 67 22.80 1.53 5.01
C LEU A 67 21.87 0.53 4.32
N GLY A 68 21.76 -0.68 4.83
CA GLY A 68 20.71 -1.61 4.41
C GLY A 68 19.32 -1.07 4.75
N LEU A 69 18.30 -1.41 3.94
CA LEU A 69 16.94 -0.95 4.19
C LEU A 69 16.41 -1.34 5.58
N ALA A 70 16.79 -2.53 6.06
CA ALA A 70 16.45 -2.97 7.42
C ALA A 70 17.13 -2.12 8.50
N GLU A 71 18.35 -1.64 8.24
CA GLU A 71 19.08 -0.76 9.16
C GLU A 71 18.48 0.65 9.18
N TRP A 72 18.02 1.16 8.04
CA TRP A 72 17.25 2.38 7.96
C TRP A 72 15.98 2.30 8.82
N VAL A 73 15.20 1.24 8.69
CA VAL A 73 13.98 1.01 9.48
C VAL A 73 14.32 0.93 10.97
N ARG A 74 15.35 0.17 11.34
CA ARG A 74 15.81 0.06 12.72
C ARG A 74 16.25 1.39 13.32
N GLY A 75 16.98 2.18 12.57
CA GLY A 75 17.40 3.50 13.03
C GLY A 75 16.23 4.40 13.42
N TYR A 76 15.20 4.49 12.57
CA TYR A 76 14.00 5.27 12.90
C TYR A 76 13.19 4.65 14.04
N ALA A 77 13.12 3.32 14.15
CA ALA A 77 12.46 2.65 15.27
C ALA A 77 13.15 2.96 16.61
N VAL A 78 14.48 2.97 16.64
CA VAL A 78 15.26 3.37 17.83
C VAL A 78 14.99 4.81 18.21
N LEU A 79 14.96 5.74 17.26
CA LEU A 79 14.64 7.15 17.53
C LEU A 79 13.23 7.31 18.12
N LYS A 80 12.24 6.58 17.58
CA LYS A 80 10.87 6.59 18.11
C LYS A 80 10.82 6.06 19.54
N GLU A 81 11.58 5.02 19.86
CA GLU A 81 11.61 4.46 21.21
C GLU A 81 12.26 5.42 22.20
N ILE A 82 13.40 6.04 21.85
CA ILE A 82 14.01 7.10 22.66
C ILE A 82 12.99 8.23 22.93
N ALA A 83 12.25 8.65 21.92
CA ALA A 83 11.24 9.70 22.07
C ALA A 83 10.08 9.24 23.00
N ARG A 84 9.61 7.99 22.91
CA ARG A 84 8.59 7.44 23.81
C ARG A 84 9.06 7.44 25.25
N GLU A 85 10.25 6.89 25.52
CA GLU A 85 10.83 6.82 26.86
C GLU A 85 11.00 8.22 27.47
N ARG A 86 11.56 9.17 26.71
CA ARG A 86 11.79 10.53 27.19
C ARG A 86 10.48 11.30 27.43
N THR A 87 9.47 11.12 26.58
CA THR A 87 8.17 11.80 26.75
C THR A 87 7.34 11.17 27.87
N ALA A 88 7.40 9.87 28.08
CA ALA A 88 6.72 9.18 29.19
C ALA A 88 7.30 9.56 30.56
N ALA A 89 8.59 9.90 30.64
CA ALA A 89 9.26 10.32 31.88
C ALA A 89 8.89 11.73 32.33
N VAL A 90 8.21 12.54 31.49
CA VAL A 90 7.83 13.92 31.81
C VAL A 90 6.37 13.99 32.22
N ALA A 91 6.10 14.25 33.49
CA ALA A 91 4.75 14.31 34.09
C ALA A 91 3.84 15.42 33.50
N SER A 92 4.35 16.35 32.74
CA SER A 92 3.61 17.35 31.97
C SER A 92 4.44 17.81 30.78
N PRO A 93 4.02 17.56 29.54
CA PRO A 93 4.76 17.97 28.37
C PRO A 93 4.62 19.49 28.19
N LYS A 94 5.45 20.27 28.87
CA LYS A 94 5.56 21.73 28.63
C LYS A 94 6.33 22.07 27.34
N GLY A 95 6.85 21.06 26.63
CA GLY A 95 7.57 21.25 25.37
C GLY A 95 7.38 20.08 24.43
N TYR A 96 7.18 20.38 23.16
CA TYR A 96 7.10 19.40 22.07
C TYR A 96 8.46 18.96 21.54
N HIS A 97 9.55 19.50 22.10
CA HIS A 97 10.91 19.23 21.68
C HIS A 97 11.71 18.51 22.77
N LEU A 98 12.60 17.63 22.32
CA LEU A 98 13.57 16.93 23.15
C LEU A 98 14.97 17.39 22.74
N VAL A 99 15.85 17.58 23.70
CA VAL A 99 17.28 17.73 23.46
C VAL A 99 17.94 16.43 23.88
N LEU A 100 18.57 15.75 22.93
CA LEU A 100 19.23 14.47 23.13
C LEU A 100 20.75 14.68 23.03
N ASP A 101 21.51 13.98 23.85
CA ASP A 101 22.94 13.86 23.66
C ASP A 101 23.21 12.97 22.43
N ARG A 102 24.07 13.42 21.54
CA ARG A 102 24.39 12.70 20.31
C ARG A 102 25.04 11.33 20.60
N GLN A 103 25.88 11.25 21.63
CA GLN A 103 26.55 10.01 22.01
C GLN A 103 25.56 8.99 22.58
N ASP A 104 24.56 9.44 23.35
CA ASP A 104 23.50 8.57 23.86
C ASP A 104 22.67 7.97 22.70
N VAL A 105 22.36 8.77 21.67
CA VAL A 105 21.66 8.29 20.47
C VAL A 105 22.51 7.25 19.73
N LEU A 106 23.80 7.54 19.51
CA LEU A 106 24.73 6.61 18.87
C LEU A 106 24.86 5.31 19.66
N ALA A 107 25.06 5.41 20.99
CA ALA A 107 25.14 4.24 21.86
C ALA A 107 23.86 3.38 21.83
N SER A 108 22.69 4.02 21.71
CA SER A 108 21.40 3.31 21.57
C SER A 108 21.29 2.59 20.23
N LEU A 109 21.70 3.23 19.14
CA LEU A 109 21.73 2.62 17.81
C LEU A 109 22.67 1.40 17.77
N VAL A 110 23.87 1.53 18.36
CA VAL A 110 24.85 0.44 18.45
C VAL A 110 24.31 -0.71 19.30
N ARG A 111 23.75 -0.40 20.48
CA ARG A 111 23.13 -1.40 21.36
C ARG A 111 21.99 -2.16 20.64
N CYS A 112 21.28 -1.48 19.73
CA CYS A 112 20.24 -2.09 18.91
C CYS A 112 20.78 -2.72 17.61
N GLY A 113 22.12 -2.84 17.45
CA GLY A 113 22.79 -3.69 16.46
C GLY A 113 23.28 -3.02 15.19
N LEU A 114 23.27 -1.70 15.09
CA LEU A 114 24.02 -1.04 14.05
C LEU A 114 25.51 -1.06 14.42
N SER A 115 26.39 -1.18 13.44
CA SER A 115 27.82 -0.90 13.69
C SER A 115 28.00 0.59 14.03
N SER A 116 29.10 0.93 14.70
CA SER A 116 29.39 2.33 15.03
C SER A 116 29.42 3.23 13.79
N GLU A 117 29.98 2.75 12.69
CA GLU A 117 30.01 3.46 11.41
C GLU A 117 28.59 3.67 10.84
N LYS A 118 27.75 2.65 10.87
CA LYS A 118 26.37 2.72 10.39
C LYS A 118 25.48 3.57 11.28
N ALA A 119 25.69 3.56 12.59
CA ALA A 119 25.03 4.46 13.53
C ALA A 119 25.35 5.93 13.24
N GLU A 120 26.62 6.26 13.05
CA GLU A 120 27.06 7.60 12.64
C GLU A 120 26.47 8.00 11.28
N ARG A 121 26.50 7.09 10.34
CA ARG A 121 25.91 7.30 9.01
C ARG A 121 24.42 7.57 9.12
N PHE A 122 23.67 6.78 9.90
CA PHE A 122 22.25 6.96 10.11
C PHE A 122 21.93 8.33 10.73
N VAL A 123 22.62 8.72 11.82
CA VAL A 123 22.43 10.02 12.46
C VAL A 123 22.67 11.15 11.46
N THR A 124 23.72 11.05 10.63
CA THR A 124 23.99 12.04 9.58
C THR A 124 22.87 12.11 8.55
N LEU A 125 22.35 10.95 8.10
CA LEU A 125 21.30 10.88 7.09
C LEU A 125 19.91 11.28 7.61
N ALA A 126 19.63 11.04 8.90
CA ALA A 126 18.40 11.44 9.58
C ALA A 126 18.46 12.89 10.11
N SER A 127 19.61 13.57 9.96
CA SER A 127 19.78 14.96 10.37
C SER A 127 19.29 15.94 9.32
N LEU A 128 18.64 17.01 9.79
CA LEU A 128 18.14 18.10 8.95
C LEU A 128 19.29 18.80 8.24
N HIS A 129 19.14 19.00 6.94
CA HIS A 129 20.11 19.69 6.08
C HIS A 129 19.38 20.62 5.10
N ARG A 130 20.14 21.51 4.40
CA ARG A 130 19.54 22.55 3.55
C ARG A 130 18.60 22.07 2.46
N SER A 131 18.83 20.88 1.92
CA SER A 131 17.99 20.26 0.89
C SER A 131 16.96 19.26 1.44
N ALA A 132 16.84 19.10 2.75
CA ALA A 132 15.77 18.32 3.35
C ALA A 132 14.42 19.01 3.11
N ARG A 133 13.41 18.26 2.71
CA ARG A 133 12.07 18.79 2.44
C ARG A 133 11.33 19.13 3.72
N ASP A 134 11.47 18.29 4.73
CA ASP A 134 10.78 18.46 6.00
C ASP A 134 11.48 17.75 7.17
N MET A 135 10.94 17.96 8.37
CA MET A 135 11.43 17.36 9.61
C MET A 135 10.89 15.94 9.85
N PHE A 136 10.01 15.39 9.01
CA PHE A 136 9.60 14.00 9.09
C PHE A 136 10.65 13.10 8.46
N ASP A 137 11.20 13.50 7.32
CA ASP A 137 12.28 12.76 6.66
C ASP A 137 13.60 12.85 7.43
N CYS A 138 13.87 14.03 8.02
CA CYS A 138 15.10 14.33 8.76
C CYS A 138 14.76 14.88 10.15
N PRO A 139 14.35 14.02 11.11
CA PRO A 139 13.83 14.47 12.42
C PRO A 139 14.89 14.97 13.40
N LEU A 140 16.17 14.81 13.10
CA LEU A 140 17.27 15.24 13.96
C LEU A 140 17.79 16.61 13.52
N VAL A 141 17.72 17.60 14.40
CA VAL A 141 18.29 18.93 14.15
C VAL A 141 19.57 19.07 14.97
N PRO A 142 20.76 19.07 14.33
CA PRO A 142 22.03 19.22 15.06
C PRO A 142 22.12 20.58 15.75
N VAL A 143 22.46 20.56 17.04
CA VAL A 143 22.73 21.75 17.86
C VAL A 143 24.17 21.68 18.35
N GLY A 144 25.07 22.38 17.64
CA GLY A 144 26.50 22.19 17.82
C GLY A 144 26.94 20.77 17.44
N SER A 145 28.00 20.30 18.08
CA SER A 145 28.56 18.96 17.80
C SER A 145 28.02 17.84 18.70
N ALA A 146 27.46 18.18 19.85
CA ALA A 146 27.13 17.23 20.91
C ALA A 146 25.64 16.96 21.08
N GLN A 147 24.77 17.80 20.57
CA GLN A 147 23.34 17.73 20.84
C GLN A 147 22.52 17.60 19.56
N LEU A 148 21.37 16.95 19.70
CA LEU A 148 20.34 16.78 18.68
C LEU A 148 19.01 17.27 19.24
N LEU A 149 18.40 18.25 18.59
CA LEU A 149 17.04 18.69 18.88
C LEU A 149 16.07 17.83 18.07
N VAL A 150 15.02 17.36 18.70
CA VAL A 150 13.99 16.52 18.10
C VAL A 150 12.61 17.07 18.43
N PHE A 151 11.74 17.17 17.43
CA PHE A 151 10.32 17.45 17.64
C PHE A 151 9.58 16.14 17.91
N ALA A 152 9.38 15.81 19.18
CA ALA A 152 8.89 14.53 19.62
C ALA A 152 7.53 14.11 18.99
N PRO A 153 6.50 14.97 18.88
CA PRO A 153 5.25 14.61 18.22
C PRO A 153 5.42 14.19 16.77
N ALA A 154 6.25 14.89 15.98
CA ALA A 154 6.51 14.52 14.59
C ALA A 154 7.19 13.15 14.51
N LEU A 155 8.22 12.93 15.33
CA LEU A 155 8.95 11.66 15.38
C LEU A 155 8.06 10.49 15.82
N LEU A 156 7.23 10.67 16.84
CA LEU A 156 6.32 9.62 17.33
C LEU A 156 5.25 9.22 16.31
N HIS A 157 4.79 10.18 15.50
CA HIS A 157 3.75 9.97 14.49
C HIS A 157 4.27 9.70 13.09
N LEU A 158 5.58 9.75 12.84
CA LEU A 158 6.12 9.45 11.51
C LEU A 158 5.85 7.99 11.09
N ASN A 159 5.56 7.81 9.83
CA ASN A 159 5.51 6.50 9.19
C ASN A 159 6.92 6.14 8.71
N ILE A 160 7.53 5.11 9.31
CA ILE A 160 8.92 4.74 9.01
C ILE A 160 9.11 4.40 7.53
N VAL A 161 8.16 3.70 6.90
CA VAL A 161 8.26 3.31 5.47
C VAL A 161 8.30 4.55 4.57
N THR A 162 7.34 5.45 4.76
CA THR A 162 7.27 6.70 4.00
C THR A 162 8.54 7.53 4.22
N THR A 163 8.98 7.65 5.47
CA THR A 163 10.18 8.39 5.84
C THR A 163 11.45 7.83 5.18
N VAL A 164 11.65 6.51 5.21
CA VAL A 164 12.81 5.88 4.56
C VAL A 164 12.78 6.11 3.04
N LEU A 165 11.63 5.87 2.41
CA LEU A 165 11.51 6.03 0.95
C LEU A 165 11.67 7.48 0.52
N SER A 166 11.10 8.44 1.26
CA SER A 166 11.19 9.87 0.99
C SER A 166 12.62 10.38 1.20
N ASN A 167 13.28 10.03 2.30
CA ASN A 167 14.67 10.40 2.57
C ASN A 167 15.62 9.91 1.45
N LEU A 168 15.47 8.65 1.03
CA LEU A 168 16.25 8.10 -0.08
C LEU A 168 15.96 8.81 -1.40
N ALA A 169 14.69 9.06 -1.72
CA ALA A 169 14.29 9.77 -2.93
C ALA A 169 14.82 11.22 -2.96
N ASN A 170 14.77 11.96 -1.84
CA ASN A 170 15.29 13.31 -1.71
C ASN A 170 16.80 13.39 -1.90
N ARG A 171 17.51 12.30 -1.71
CA ARG A 171 18.95 12.15 -1.98
C ARG A 171 19.27 11.65 -3.39
N GLY A 172 18.25 11.47 -4.23
CA GLY A 172 18.43 10.92 -5.59
C GLY A 172 18.78 9.41 -5.61
N VAL A 173 18.61 8.71 -4.48
CA VAL A 173 18.90 7.28 -4.40
C VAL A 173 17.75 6.51 -5.03
N GLN A 174 18.02 5.83 -6.12
CA GLN A 174 17.03 4.97 -6.78
C GLN A 174 17.11 3.54 -6.27
N LEU A 175 15.96 2.99 -5.90
CA LEU A 175 15.81 1.57 -5.60
C LEU A 175 15.53 0.82 -6.90
N SER A 176 16.57 0.63 -7.72
CA SER A 176 16.47 0.12 -9.09
C SER A 176 15.79 -1.26 -9.22
N ARG A 177 15.84 -2.08 -8.16
CA ARG A 177 15.25 -3.42 -8.15
C ARG A 177 13.73 -3.43 -8.01
N LYS A 178 13.11 -2.34 -7.49
CA LYS A 178 11.68 -2.33 -7.13
C LYS A 178 10.76 -2.52 -8.33
N GLY A 179 11.08 -1.95 -9.50
CA GLY A 179 10.29 -2.11 -10.72
C GLY A 179 10.26 -3.57 -11.17
N LYS A 180 11.44 -4.14 -11.39
CA LYS A 180 11.56 -5.54 -11.85
C LYS A 180 11.03 -6.56 -10.84
N ALA A 181 11.19 -6.29 -9.54
CA ALA A 181 10.62 -7.13 -8.49
C ALA A 181 9.07 -7.14 -8.54
N PHE A 182 8.47 -5.99 -8.81
CA PHE A 182 7.01 -5.89 -8.97
C PHE A 182 6.52 -6.67 -10.20
N GLU A 183 7.14 -6.49 -11.36
CA GLU A 183 6.81 -7.24 -12.57
C GLU A 183 6.86 -8.76 -12.32
N ILE A 184 7.95 -9.26 -11.73
CA ILE A 184 8.11 -10.68 -11.39
C ILE A 184 7.03 -11.14 -10.41
N ALA A 185 6.75 -10.34 -9.38
CA ALA A 185 5.71 -10.67 -8.39
C ALA A 185 4.32 -10.80 -9.04
N MET A 186 4.00 -9.92 -10.01
CA MET A 186 2.72 -9.97 -10.72
C MET A 186 2.67 -11.12 -11.73
N GLN A 187 3.75 -11.43 -12.42
CA GLN A 187 3.83 -12.65 -13.25
C GLN A 187 3.56 -13.90 -12.42
N ASP A 188 4.22 -14.02 -11.27
CA ASP A 188 4.04 -15.15 -10.36
C ASP A 188 2.64 -15.20 -9.76
N PHE A 189 2.04 -14.04 -9.49
CA PHE A 189 0.66 -13.94 -9.03
C PHE A 189 -0.30 -14.56 -10.03
N PHE A 190 -0.28 -14.14 -11.31
CA PHE A 190 -1.17 -14.67 -12.34
C PHE A 190 -0.89 -16.15 -12.69
N LYS A 191 0.38 -16.58 -12.68
CA LYS A 191 0.73 -17.99 -12.83
C LYS A 191 0.12 -18.85 -11.72
N LYS A 192 0.12 -18.39 -10.47
CA LYS A 192 -0.52 -19.08 -9.33
C LYS A 192 -2.04 -19.19 -9.47
N GLN A 193 -2.67 -18.30 -10.24
CA GLN A 193 -4.10 -18.41 -10.61
C GLN A 193 -4.33 -19.41 -11.75
N GLY A 194 -3.29 -20.04 -12.28
CA GLY A 194 -3.36 -21.00 -13.38
C GLY A 194 -3.48 -20.36 -14.77
N LEU A 195 -3.17 -19.09 -14.90
CA LEU A 195 -3.25 -18.34 -16.17
C LEU A 195 -1.94 -18.45 -16.96
N LYS A 196 -2.04 -18.38 -18.31
CA LYS A 196 -0.87 -18.32 -19.18
C LYS A 196 -0.31 -16.89 -19.14
N VAL A 197 1.00 -16.78 -18.85
CA VAL A 197 1.68 -15.49 -18.62
C VAL A 197 2.97 -15.44 -19.41
N ALA A 198 3.24 -14.30 -20.06
CA ALA A 198 4.51 -14.01 -20.72
C ALA A 198 5.02 -12.60 -20.38
N ALA A 199 6.34 -12.45 -20.36
CA ALA A 199 7.05 -11.18 -20.34
C ALA A 199 8.20 -11.29 -21.32
N PHE A 200 8.30 -10.39 -22.28
CA PHE A 200 9.24 -10.52 -23.39
C PHE A 200 9.55 -9.19 -24.05
N LYS A 201 10.62 -9.17 -24.85
CA LYS A 201 10.96 -8.07 -25.73
C LYS A 201 10.84 -8.53 -27.18
N ALA A 202 10.43 -7.64 -28.04
CA ALA A 202 10.31 -7.88 -29.46
C ALA A 202 10.77 -6.67 -30.28
N HIS A 203 11.30 -6.91 -31.47
CA HIS A 203 11.67 -5.87 -32.43
C HIS A 203 10.86 -6.09 -33.69
N ARG A 204 10.10 -5.09 -34.10
CA ARG A 204 9.34 -5.11 -35.39
C ARG A 204 9.35 -3.71 -36.04
N GLY A 205 9.58 -3.69 -37.31
CA GLY A 205 9.56 -2.41 -38.06
C GLY A 205 10.60 -1.38 -37.61
N GLY A 206 11.70 -1.81 -36.95
CA GLY A 206 12.71 -0.90 -36.41
C GLY A 206 12.40 -0.38 -35.01
N GLU A 207 11.26 -0.77 -34.46
CA GLU A 207 10.87 -0.41 -33.08
C GLU A 207 11.07 -1.55 -32.09
N GLU A 208 11.43 -1.20 -30.85
CA GLU A 208 11.50 -2.12 -29.70
C GLU A 208 10.22 -2.05 -28.87
N TYR A 209 9.69 -3.21 -28.54
CA TYR A 209 8.54 -3.41 -27.68
C TYR A 209 8.95 -4.26 -26.46
N GLU A 210 8.84 -3.71 -25.28
CA GLU A 210 9.07 -4.42 -24.03
C GLU A 210 7.75 -4.64 -23.30
N TYR A 211 7.38 -5.89 -23.11
CA TYR A 211 6.15 -6.31 -22.42
C TYR A 211 6.50 -6.76 -21.01
N ASP A 212 6.11 -5.98 -20.01
CA ASP A 212 6.31 -6.32 -18.59
C ASP A 212 5.51 -7.54 -18.20
N LEU A 213 4.27 -7.63 -18.70
CA LEU A 213 3.34 -8.70 -18.36
C LEU A 213 2.22 -8.78 -19.40
N VAL A 214 2.05 -9.93 -20.03
CA VAL A 214 0.91 -10.27 -20.85
C VAL A 214 0.25 -11.52 -20.28
N VAL A 215 -1.08 -11.51 -20.13
CA VAL A 215 -1.87 -12.60 -19.58
C VAL A 215 -2.91 -13.04 -20.60
N ALA A 216 -2.87 -14.30 -21.01
CA ALA A 216 -3.88 -14.91 -21.86
C ALA A 216 -4.94 -15.59 -20.98
N TRP A 217 -6.20 -15.15 -21.09
CA TRP A 217 -7.28 -15.57 -20.22
C TRP A 217 -8.65 -15.52 -20.93
N ASP A 218 -9.35 -16.64 -21.00
CA ASP A 218 -10.71 -16.77 -21.55
C ASP A 218 -10.93 -16.04 -22.89
N GLY A 219 -10.04 -16.27 -23.86
CA GLY A 219 -10.16 -15.69 -25.21
C GLY A 219 -9.78 -14.20 -25.28
N ARG A 220 -9.05 -13.66 -24.29
CA ARG A 220 -8.56 -12.30 -24.23
C ARG A 220 -7.09 -12.23 -23.86
N LEU A 221 -6.41 -11.18 -24.29
CA LEU A 221 -5.04 -10.86 -23.93
C LEU A 221 -5.04 -9.57 -23.11
N PHE A 222 -4.70 -9.65 -21.85
CA PHE A 222 -4.48 -8.48 -20.99
C PHE A 222 -3.00 -8.10 -21.07
N VAL A 223 -2.71 -6.88 -21.52
CA VAL A 223 -1.36 -6.32 -21.55
C VAL A 223 -1.21 -5.36 -20.38
N PHE A 224 -0.31 -5.64 -19.46
CA PHE A 224 -0.09 -4.80 -18.30
C PHE A 224 1.25 -4.07 -18.43
N GLU A 225 1.19 -2.75 -18.30
CA GLU A 225 2.34 -1.89 -18.03
C GLU A 225 2.47 -1.73 -16.53
N CYS A 226 3.55 -2.24 -15.93
CA CYS A 226 3.74 -2.29 -14.49
C CYS A 226 4.41 -1.03 -13.96
N LYS A 227 3.77 -0.33 -13.01
CA LYS A 227 4.28 0.90 -12.41
C LYS A 227 4.46 0.76 -10.90
N ASN A 228 5.72 0.78 -10.45
CA ASN A 228 6.04 0.80 -9.02
C ASN A 228 6.49 2.21 -8.60
N ARG A 229 5.52 3.11 -8.44
CA ARG A 229 5.72 4.51 -8.07
C ARG A 229 5.05 4.86 -6.76
N SER A 230 5.62 5.85 -6.06
CA SER A 230 4.99 6.42 -4.87
C SER A 230 3.74 7.21 -5.27
N LEU A 231 2.71 7.18 -4.42
CA LEU A 231 1.51 7.99 -4.58
C LEU A 231 1.81 9.46 -4.23
N SER A 232 1.08 10.38 -4.84
CA SER A 232 1.21 11.82 -4.60
C SER A 232 0.77 12.27 -3.20
N LEU A 233 0.02 11.43 -2.49
CA LEU A 233 -0.59 11.75 -1.18
C LEU A 233 -1.30 13.10 -1.20
N ASN A 234 -0.93 14.02 -0.29
CA ASN A 234 -1.57 15.33 -0.14
C ASN A 234 -0.80 16.46 -0.84
N ASP A 235 0.16 16.15 -1.70
CA ASP A 235 0.92 17.14 -2.46
C ASP A 235 0.26 17.40 -3.83
N PRO A 236 -0.34 18.59 -4.06
CA PRO A 236 -1.04 18.89 -5.31
C PRO A 236 -0.09 18.96 -6.52
N VAL A 237 1.16 19.34 -6.33
CA VAL A 237 2.16 19.37 -7.40
C VAL A 237 2.55 17.93 -7.79
N ALA A 238 2.79 17.08 -6.81
CA ALA A 238 3.03 15.66 -7.04
C ALA A 238 1.81 14.97 -7.66
N ALA A 239 0.57 15.36 -7.28
CA ALA A 239 -0.65 14.85 -7.88
C ALA A 239 -0.77 15.22 -9.37
N TYR A 240 -0.41 16.44 -9.73
CA TYR A 240 -0.38 16.89 -11.13
C TYR A 240 0.61 16.06 -11.97
N TYR A 241 1.83 15.89 -11.49
CA TYR A 241 2.83 15.07 -12.21
C TYR A 241 2.44 13.59 -12.25
N PHE A 242 1.84 13.06 -11.20
CA PHE A 242 1.31 11.70 -11.17
C PHE A 242 0.23 11.48 -12.26
N GLU A 243 -0.67 12.45 -12.47
CA GLU A 243 -1.67 12.40 -13.53
C GLU A 243 -1.02 12.44 -14.94
N GLN A 244 0.03 13.23 -15.15
CA GLN A 244 0.77 13.25 -16.41
C GLN A 244 1.46 11.90 -16.68
N GLU A 245 2.04 11.31 -15.65
CA GLU A 245 2.64 9.97 -15.73
C GLU A 245 1.59 8.88 -16.02
N ALA A 246 0.39 9.00 -15.46
CA ALA A 246 -0.71 8.08 -15.74
C ALA A 246 -1.10 8.14 -17.24
N ARG A 247 -1.22 9.36 -17.82
CA ARG A 247 -1.46 9.54 -19.26
C ARG A 247 -0.34 8.92 -20.10
N SER A 248 0.91 9.16 -19.73
CA SER A 248 2.07 8.57 -20.41
C SER A 248 2.06 7.05 -20.36
N ALA A 249 1.70 6.46 -19.20
CA ALA A 249 1.60 5.02 -19.04
C ALA A 249 0.46 4.42 -19.89
N ALA A 250 -0.70 5.10 -19.96
CA ALA A 250 -1.78 4.71 -20.87
C ALA A 250 -1.32 4.72 -22.34
N GLY A 251 -0.65 5.78 -22.78
CA GLY A 251 -0.08 5.84 -24.14
C GLY A 251 0.92 4.72 -24.41
N GLN A 252 1.78 4.39 -23.44
CA GLN A 252 2.75 3.30 -23.55
C GLN A 252 2.06 1.94 -23.72
N VAL A 253 1.10 1.61 -22.85
CA VAL A 253 0.42 0.31 -22.94
C VAL A 253 -0.47 0.18 -24.17
N ASN A 254 -1.09 1.28 -24.63
CA ASN A 254 -1.84 1.28 -25.88
C ASN A 254 -0.94 0.97 -27.08
N ARG A 255 0.25 1.59 -27.16
CA ARG A 255 1.24 1.28 -28.21
C ARG A 255 1.63 -0.20 -28.20
N LEU A 256 1.83 -0.79 -27.02
CA LEU A 256 2.12 -2.21 -26.86
C LEU A 256 0.94 -3.10 -27.28
N ALA A 257 -0.28 -2.73 -26.93
CA ALA A 257 -1.49 -3.45 -27.33
C ALA A 257 -1.70 -3.40 -28.86
N ASP A 258 -1.47 -2.22 -29.49
CA ASP A 258 -1.55 -2.06 -30.92
C ASP A 258 -0.50 -2.89 -31.67
N ALA A 259 0.72 -2.98 -31.12
CA ALA A 259 1.75 -3.84 -31.70
C ALA A 259 1.36 -5.33 -31.67
N LEU A 260 0.70 -5.84 -30.63
CA LEU A 260 0.18 -7.22 -30.61
C LEU A 260 -0.96 -7.44 -31.61
N ARG A 261 -1.80 -6.42 -31.84
CA ARG A 261 -2.86 -6.47 -32.86
C ARG A 261 -2.30 -6.50 -34.28
N GLN A 262 -1.24 -5.73 -34.53
CA GLN A 262 -0.56 -5.64 -35.82
C GLN A 262 0.37 -6.80 -36.14
N HIS A 263 0.91 -7.43 -35.11
CA HIS A 263 1.90 -8.53 -35.19
C HIS A 263 1.44 -9.78 -34.46
N PRO A 264 0.43 -10.53 -34.97
CA PRO A 264 -0.09 -11.74 -34.34
C PRO A 264 0.95 -12.81 -34.06
N ASP A 265 2.02 -12.86 -34.86
CA ASP A 265 3.16 -13.76 -34.67
C ASP A 265 3.85 -13.63 -33.31
N LEU A 266 3.80 -12.43 -32.70
CA LEU A 266 4.31 -12.21 -31.34
C LEU A 266 3.44 -12.93 -30.30
N VAL A 267 2.13 -12.95 -30.51
CA VAL A 267 1.19 -13.67 -29.65
C VAL A 267 1.36 -15.18 -29.82
N GLU A 268 1.44 -15.64 -31.08
CA GLU A 268 1.62 -17.06 -31.41
C GLU A 268 2.91 -17.63 -30.79
N ALA A 269 4.01 -16.88 -30.86
CA ALA A 269 5.29 -17.29 -30.29
C ALA A 269 5.26 -17.48 -28.75
N GLN A 270 4.39 -16.74 -28.03
CA GLN A 270 4.35 -16.77 -26.56
C GLN A 270 3.21 -17.66 -26.02
N PHE A 271 2.09 -17.73 -26.72
CA PHE A 271 0.86 -18.33 -26.19
C PHE A 271 0.30 -19.45 -27.04
N GLY A 272 0.79 -19.61 -28.27
CA GLY A 272 0.29 -20.56 -29.27
C GLY A 272 -0.66 -19.92 -30.27
N ALA A 273 -0.83 -20.58 -31.41
CA ALA A 273 -1.65 -20.10 -32.53
C ALA A 273 -3.14 -19.89 -32.13
N GLU A 274 -3.62 -20.64 -31.15
CA GLU A 274 -4.99 -20.54 -30.64
C GLU A 274 -5.29 -19.19 -29.99
N CYS A 275 -4.27 -18.45 -29.55
CA CYS A 275 -4.42 -17.13 -28.96
C CYS A 275 -4.30 -15.98 -30.00
N SER A 276 -3.97 -16.31 -31.24
CA SER A 276 -3.85 -15.34 -32.33
C SER A 276 -5.20 -14.66 -32.60
N GLY A 277 -5.20 -13.34 -32.72
CA GLY A 277 -6.40 -12.57 -32.99
C GLY A 277 -7.36 -12.37 -31.80
N TRP A 278 -6.97 -12.79 -30.59
CA TRP A 278 -7.76 -12.50 -29.40
C TRP A 278 -7.82 -10.98 -29.14
N PRO A 279 -8.95 -10.45 -28.62
CA PRO A 279 -9.04 -9.07 -28.19
C PRO A 279 -7.94 -8.74 -27.17
N VAL A 280 -7.23 -7.64 -27.44
CA VAL A 280 -6.14 -7.14 -26.58
C VAL A 280 -6.66 -6.00 -25.72
N ILE A 281 -6.53 -6.14 -24.40
CA ILE A 281 -7.02 -5.23 -23.37
C ILE A 281 -5.82 -4.55 -22.70
N PRO A 282 -5.58 -3.25 -22.97
CA PRO A 282 -4.49 -2.52 -22.35
C PRO A 282 -4.82 -2.15 -20.90
N CYS A 283 -3.87 -2.40 -19.98
CA CYS A 283 -4.00 -2.15 -18.55
C CYS A 283 -2.73 -1.52 -17.99
N VAL A 284 -2.86 -0.53 -17.14
CA VAL A 284 -1.79 -0.02 -16.29
C VAL A 284 -1.95 -0.63 -14.90
N LEU A 285 -0.89 -1.29 -14.40
CA LEU A 285 -0.90 -1.99 -13.12
C LEU A 285 0.04 -1.30 -12.13
N HIS A 286 -0.53 -0.69 -11.10
CA HIS A 286 0.22 -0.04 -10.04
C HIS A 286 0.56 -0.99 -8.89
N SER A 287 1.73 -0.78 -8.28
CA SER A 287 2.13 -1.52 -7.07
C SER A 287 1.38 -1.06 -5.82
N LEU A 288 1.06 0.22 -5.74
CA LEU A 288 0.32 0.85 -4.65
C LEU A 288 -1.15 1.10 -5.05
N PRO A 289 -2.07 1.21 -4.08
CA PRO A 289 -3.50 1.38 -4.35
C PRO A 289 -3.79 2.59 -5.25
N TYR A 290 -4.02 2.33 -6.51
CA TYR A 290 -4.43 3.31 -7.52
C TYR A 290 -5.19 2.61 -8.64
N SER A 291 -6.50 2.55 -8.49
CA SER A 291 -7.42 2.04 -9.50
C SER A 291 -8.34 3.18 -9.99
N ARG A 292 -8.82 3.08 -11.22
CA ARG A 292 -9.82 4.00 -11.81
C ARG A 292 -11.01 3.18 -12.31
N SER A 293 -12.19 3.80 -12.35
CA SER A 293 -13.37 3.19 -12.96
C SER A 293 -13.32 3.36 -14.48
N GLY A 294 -13.50 2.27 -15.20
CA GLY A 294 -13.51 2.23 -16.65
C GLY A 294 -12.16 2.58 -17.27
N GLU A 295 -12.20 2.80 -18.58
CA GLU A 295 -11.02 3.18 -19.35
C GLU A 295 -10.67 4.67 -19.18
N PHE A 296 -9.39 4.92 -19.02
CA PHE A 296 -8.81 6.25 -19.05
C PHE A 296 -7.74 6.32 -20.13
N GLU A 297 -7.89 7.23 -21.08
CA GLU A 297 -7.01 7.34 -22.27
C GLU A 297 -6.87 6.01 -23.02
N GLY A 298 -7.95 5.22 -23.08
CA GLY A 298 -8.00 3.92 -23.77
C GLY A 298 -7.34 2.76 -23.04
N ALA A 299 -7.02 2.87 -21.76
CA ALA A 299 -6.46 1.80 -20.94
C ALA A 299 -7.16 1.70 -19.57
N TYR A 300 -7.27 0.51 -19.03
CA TYR A 300 -7.72 0.29 -17.65
C TYR A 300 -6.61 0.56 -16.65
N PHE A 301 -6.99 1.00 -15.45
CA PHE A 301 -6.07 1.22 -14.34
C PHE A 301 -6.47 0.39 -13.13
N THR A 302 -5.56 -0.47 -12.71
CA THR A 302 -5.75 -1.31 -11.52
C THR A 302 -4.47 -1.37 -10.69
N ASP A 303 -4.53 -1.99 -9.53
CA ASP A 303 -3.39 -2.11 -8.62
C ASP A 303 -3.28 -3.51 -8.00
N ALA A 304 -2.11 -3.80 -7.43
CA ALA A 304 -1.80 -5.10 -6.85
C ALA A 304 -2.78 -5.49 -5.73
N SER A 305 -3.28 -4.52 -4.95
CA SER A 305 -4.22 -4.79 -3.87
C SER A 305 -5.61 -5.14 -4.41
N ALA A 306 -6.06 -4.45 -5.46
CA ALA A 306 -7.30 -4.74 -6.16
C ALA A 306 -7.28 -6.14 -6.79
N LEU A 307 -6.18 -6.50 -7.47
CA LEU A 307 -5.98 -7.85 -8.02
C LEU A 307 -6.00 -8.92 -6.93
N THR A 308 -5.21 -8.73 -5.86
CA THR A 308 -5.15 -9.68 -4.75
C THR A 308 -6.53 -9.87 -4.12
N ARG A 309 -7.28 -8.79 -3.96
CA ARG A 309 -8.64 -8.84 -3.42
C ARG A 309 -9.61 -9.54 -4.35
N PHE A 310 -9.57 -9.22 -5.66
CA PHE A 310 -10.43 -9.82 -6.66
C PHE A 310 -10.23 -11.35 -6.75
N PHE A 311 -8.98 -11.82 -6.88
CA PHE A 311 -8.69 -13.25 -7.00
C PHE A 311 -8.75 -14.01 -5.66
N GLY A 312 -8.58 -13.31 -4.53
CA GLY A 312 -8.44 -13.94 -3.21
C GLY A 312 -9.73 -14.46 -2.60
N GLU A 313 -10.87 -13.83 -2.88
CA GLU A 313 -12.16 -14.18 -2.28
C GLU A 313 -13.32 -13.77 -3.20
N PRO A 314 -14.28 -14.69 -3.46
CA PRO A 314 -15.41 -14.44 -4.36
C PRO A 314 -16.45 -13.45 -3.82
N TYR A 315 -16.37 -13.07 -2.54
CA TYR A 315 -17.37 -12.21 -1.93
C TYR A 315 -16.78 -10.89 -1.45
N PHE A 316 -17.45 -9.81 -1.78
CA PHE A 316 -17.29 -8.56 -1.05
C PHE A 316 -18.01 -8.69 0.29
N ARG A 317 -17.31 -8.46 1.40
CA ARG A 317 -17.84 -8.65 2.75
C ARG A 317 -17.70 -7.37 3.57
N ILE A 318 -18.68 -7.13 4.42
CA ILE A 318 -18.61 -6.11 5.47
C ILE A 318 -18.45 -6.77 6.84
N LYS A 319 -17.92 -6.02 7.79
CA LYS A 319 -17.87 -6.45 9.19
C LYS A 319 -19.04 -5.86 9.95
N ALA A 320 -19.90 -6.73 10.46
CA ALA A 320 -20.97 -6.35 11.37
C ALA A 320 -20.57 -6.70 12.82
N PRO A 321 -20.66 -5.75 13.77
CA PRO A 321 -20.36 -6.02 15.16
C PRO A 321 -21.53 -6.72 15.84
N TYR A 322 -21.23 -7.78 16.58
CA TYR A 322 -22.20 -8.53 17.42
C TYR A 322 -21.71 -8.57 18.85
N LYS A 323 -22.62 -8.38 19.80
CA LYS A 323 -22.32 -8.50 21.20
C LYS A 323 -22.43 -9.95 21.67
N PHE A 324 -21.35 -10.55 22.14
CA PHE A 324 -21.32 -11.88 22.69
C PHE A 324 -20.79 -11.84 24.14
N GLY A 325 -21.66 -11.96 25.11
CA GLY A 325 -21.34 -11.70 26.51
C GLY A 325 -20.89 -10.26 26.73
N LYS A 326 -19.65 -10.08 27.22
CA LYS A 326 -18.99 -8.78 27.40
C LYS A 326 -18.12 -8.38 26.20
N VAL A 327 -17.99 -9.24 25.20
CA VAL A 327 -17.07 -9.06 24.05
C VAL A 327 -17.86 -8.65 22.81
N MET A 328 -17.31 -7.72 22.04
CA MET A 328 -17.79 -7.41 20.69
C MET A 328 -17.09 -8.32 19.69
N VAL A 329 -17.85 -9.13 18.96
CA VAL A 329 -17.35 -10.00 17.90
C VAL A 329 -17.66 -9.36 16.55
N LEU A 330 -16.67 -9.25 15.68
CA LEU A 330 -16.87 -8.79 14.31
C LEU A 330 -17.12 -9.98 13.39
N HIS A 331 -18.31 -10.09 12.86
CA HIS A 331 -18.66 -11.12 11.88
C HIS A 331 -18.58 -10.56 10.45
N ARG A 332 -18.04 -11.36 9.52
CA ARG A 332 -17.93 -10.98 8.10
C ARG A 332 -19.19 -11.41 7.37
N THR A 333 -20.03 -10.46 6.99
CA THR A 333 -21.25 -10.71 6.22
C THR A 333 -20.97 -10.44 4.73
N ALA A 334 -21.31 -11.41 3.86
CA ALA A 334 -21.22 -11.24 2.42
C ALA A 334 -22.26 -10.21 1.94
N VAL A 335 -21.83 -9.26 1.12
CA VAL A 335 -22.69 -8.23 0.52
C VAL A 335 -23.02 -8.59 -0.91
N MET A 336 -22.01 -8.98 -1.68
CA MET A 336 -22.17 -9.38 -3.07
C MET A 336 -21.09 -10.37 -3.49
N LYS A 337 -21.33 -11.08 -4.60
CA LYS A 337 -20.35 -11.98 -5.22
C LYS A 337 -19.59 -11.23 -6.32
N LEU A 338 -18.27 -11.31 -6.31
CA LEU A 338 -17.40 -10.60 -7.26
C LEU A 338 -17.32 -11.27 -8.64
N TRP A 339 -17.55 -12.60 -8.71
CA TRP A 339 -17.61 -13.36 -9.95
C TRP A 339 -18.68 -14.43 -9.90
N LYS A 340 -19.19 -14.84 -11.05
CA LYS A 340 -20.37 -15.73 -11.16
C LYS A 340 -20.06 -17.21 -10.92
N GLY A 341 -18.89 -17.68 -11.38
CA GLY A 341 -18.49 -19.10 -11.32
C GLY A 341 -17.80 -19.51 -10.01
N ASP A 342 -17.13 -20.66 -10.06
CA ASP A 342 -16.27 -21.15 -8.98
C ASP A 342 -14.87 -20.49 -9.01
N LYS A 343 -14.51 -19.97 -10.19
CA LYS A 343 -13.28 -19.19 -10.42
C LYS A 343 -13.65 -17.92 -11.16
N PRO A 344 -12.87 -16.84 -11.00
CA PRO A 344 -13.09 -15.62 -11.76
C PRO A 344 -12.87 -15.85 -13.25
N SER A 345 -13.70 -15.24 -14.09
CA SER A 345 -13.53 -15.18 -15.54
C SER A 345 -12.94 -13.85 -15.99
N ALA A 346 -12.41 -13.83 -17.22
CA ALA A 346 -11.94 -12.58 -17.84
C ALA A 346 -13.06 -11.53 -17.96
N SER A 347 -14.32 -11.97 -18.15
CA SER A 347 -15.48 -11.08 -18.19
C SER A 347 -15.82 -10.50 -16.83
N ASP A 348 -15.71 -11.30 -15.74
CA ASP A 348 -15.86 -10.78 -14.36
C ASP A 348 -14.76 -9.77 -14.03
N PHE A 349 -13.55 -10.02 -14.53
CA PHE A 349 -12.42 -9.10 -14.31
C PHE A 349 -12.61 -7.77 -15.05
N ILE A 350 -13.09 -7.78 -16.30
CA ILE A 350 -13.43 -6.55 -17.02
C ILE A 350 -14.51 -5.77 -16.28
N ALA A 351 -15.57 -6.42 -15.82
CA ALA A 351 -16.62 -5.78 -15.02
C ALA A 351 -16.03 -5.14 -13.73
N HIS A 352 -15.05 -5.82 -13.11
CA HIS A 352 -14.34 -5.24 -11.96
C HIS A 352 -13.43 -4.06 -12.34
N LEU A 353 -12.85 -4.04 -13.54
CA LEU A 353 -12.07 -2.89 -14.05
C LEU A 353 -12.98 -1.71 -14.42
N ASP A 354 -14.17 -1.98 -14.92
CA ASP A 354 -15.17 -0.95 -15.19
C ASP A 354 -15.68 -0.29 -13.90
N GLU A 355 -15.94 -1.09 -12.87
CA GLU A 355 -16.46 -0.64 -11.58
C GLU A 355 -15.68 -1.24 -10.39
N PRO A 356 -14.45 -0.80 -10.13
CA PRO A 356 -13.68 -1.29 -9.00
C PRO A 356 -14.35 -0.90 -7.68
N HIS A 357 -14.76 -1.88 -6.88
CA HIS A 357 -15.55 -1.66 -5.66
C HIS A 357 -14.95 -0.67 -4.69
N GLN A 358 -13.62 -0.67 -4.53
CA GLN A 358 -12.89 0.27 -3.67
C GLN A 358 -13.02 1.72 -4.18
N VAL A 359 -13.04 1.93 -5.51
CA VAL A 359 -13.22 3.25 -6.12
C VAL A 359 -14.67 3.70 -5.98
N MET A 360 -15.63 2.80 -6.22
CA MET A 360 -17.06 3.08 -6.04
C MET A 360 -17.39 3.46 -4.60
N LEU A 361 -16.85 2.71 -3.62
CA LEU A 361 -16.98 3.03 -2.20
C LEU A 361 -16.37 4.39 -1.87
N ALA A 362 -15.17 4.69 -2.36
CA ALA A 362 -14.53 5.98 -2.14
C ALA A 362 -15.34 7.11 -2.75
N ALA A 363 -15.77 7.00 -4.00
CA ALA A 363 -16.56 8.01 -4.70
C ALA A 363 -17.88 8.32 -3.97
N LYS A 364 -18.57 7.32 -3.44
CA LYS A 364 -19.81 7.49 -2.69
C LYS A 364 -19.60 8.20 -1.35
N HIS A 365 -18.49 7.92 -0.66
CA HIS A 365 -18.27 8.35 0.72
C HIS A 365 -17.26 9.50 0.88
N LEU A 366 -16.56 9.89 -0.16
CA LEU A 366 -15.68 11.05 -0.15
C LEU A 366 -16.44 12.28 -0.67
N LYS A 367 -16.40 13.37 0.10
CA LYS A 367 -16.90 14.67 -0.31
C LYS A 367 -15.77 15.67 -0.30
N ILE A 368 -15.70 16.47 -1.35
CA ILE A 368 -14.72 17.54 -1.48
C ILE A 368 -15.44 18.85 -1.21
N LYS A 369 -14.89 19.66 -0.31
CA LYS A 369 -15.33 21.03 -0.08
C LYS A 369 -14.18 21.96 -0.42
N GLY A 370 -14.38 22.78 -1.44
CA GLY A 370 -13.42 23.80 -1.84
C GLY A 370 -13.71 25.12 -1.15
N PHE A 371 -12.67 25.83 -0.77
CA PHE A 371 -12.71 27.19 -0.27
C PHE A 371 -11.80 28.05 -1.13
N GLY A 372 -12.32 29.15 -1.65
CA GLY A 372 -11.53 30.16 -2.34
C GLY A 372 -11.25 31.34 -1.40
N PHE A 373 -10.03 31.80 -1.39
CA PHE A 373 -9.62 33.00 -0.67
C PHE A 373 -9.07 34.00 -1.68
N GLU A 374 -9.60 35.21 -1.68
CA GLU A 374 -9.05 36.33 -2.42
C GLU A 374 -7.91 36.94 -1.59
N LEU A 375 -6.69 36.91 -2.11
CA LEU A 375 -5.50 37.45 -1.46
C LEU A 375 -5.22 38.90 -1.91
N SER A 376 -5.54 39.18 -3.17
CA SER A 376 -5.49 40.52 -3.79
C SER A 376 -6.44 40.55 -4.99
N PRO A 377 -6.66 41.70 -5.65
CA PRO A 377 -7.48 41.77 -6.86
C PRO A 377 -7.02 40.87 -8.02
N THR A 378 -5.79 40.41 -7.99
CA THR A 378 -5.18 39.56 -9.05
C THR A 378 -4.70 38.21 -8.56
N GLU A 379 -4.78 37.93 -7.25
CA GLU A 379 -4.26 36.69 -6.65
C GLU A 379 -5.30 36.05 -5.75
N GLY A 380 -5.44 34.75 -5.85
CA GLY A 380 -6.31 33.93 -5.01
C GLY A 380 -5.62 32.64 -4.58
N ALA A 381 -6.03 32.12 -3.45
CA ALA A 381 -5.66 30.78 -2.97
C ALA A 381 -6.90 29.90 -2.89
N THR A 382 -6.75 28.63 -3.20
CA THR A 382 -7.79 27.61 -3.03
C THR A 382 -7.33 26.59 -2.03
N SER A 383 -8.21 26.26 -1.07
CA SER A 383 -8.03 25.14 -0.17
C SER A 383 -9.13 24.11 -0.41
N CYS A 384 -8.79 22.84 -0.40
CA CYS A 384 -9.75 21.76 -0.51
C CYS A 384 -9.70 20.90 0.75
N GLU A 385 -10.84 20.67 1.36
CA GLU A 385 -11.01 19.71 2.43
C GLU A 385 -11.70 18.46 1.92
N LEU A 386 -11.15 17.29 2.27
CA LEU A 386 -11.73 16.00 1.98
C LEU A 386 -12.46 15.49 3.22
N TYR A 387 -13.77 15.24 3.08
CA TYR A 387 -14.57 14.65 4.14
C TYR A 387 -14.90 13.22 3.79
N ARG A 388 -14.72 12.32 4.76
CA ARG A 388 -15.23 10.96 4.66
C ARG A 388 -16.58 10.89 5.37
N LEU A 389 -17.64 10.56 4.63
CA LEU A 389 -18.93 10.24 5.21
C LEU A 389 -18.85 8.92 5.98
N GLN A 390 -19.66 8.77 7.01
CA GLN A 390 -19.74 7.53 7.77
C GLN A 390 -20.25 6.40 6.88
N TYR A 391 -19.56 5.27 6.89
CA TYR A 391 -20.02 4.05 6.25
C TYR A 391 -21.18 3.44 7.03
N THR A 392 -22.30 3.23 6.37
CA THR A 392 -23.43 2.44 6.87
C THR A 392 -23.60 1.21 5.99
N THR A 393 -24.23 0.15 6.49
CA THR A 393 -24.53 -1.03 5.66
C THR A 393 -25.23 -0.63 4.37
N ARG A 394 -26.27 0.20 4.46
CA ARG A 394 -27.05 0.68 3.32
C ARG A 394 -26.18 1.45 2.32
N SER A 395 -25.38 2.41 2.79
CA SER A 395 -24.54 3.20 1.88
C SER A 395 -23.42 2.40 1.21
N ILE A 396 -22.92 1.37 1.86
CA ILE A 396 -21.96 0.42 1.28
C ILE A 396 -22.67 -0.41 0.19
N CYS A 397 -23.83 -1.01 0.50
CA CYS A 397 -24.59 -1.79 -0.46
C CYS A 397 -24.94 -0.99 -1.71
N GLU A 398 -25.47 0.22 -1.54
CA GLU A 398 -25.77 1.15 -2.64
C GLU A 398 -24.52 1.48 -3.48
N ALA A 399 -23.36 1.65 -2.85
CA ALA A 399 -22.11 1.98 -3.56
C ALA A 399 -21.62 0.83 -4.45
N VAL A 400 -21.86 -0.42 -4.05
CA VAL A 400 -21.41 -1.61 -4.79
C VAL A 400 -22.52 -2.31 -5.57
N GLY A 401 -23.72 -1.70 -5.64
CA GLY A 401 -24.86 -2.25 -6.39
C GLY A 401 -25.53 -3.46 -5.76
N ALA A 402 -25.36 -3.66 -4.44
CA ALA A 402 -26.02 -4.73 -3.68
C ALA A 402 -27.37 -4.25 -3.10
N ASP A 403 -28.28 -5.21 -2.85
CA ASP A 403 -29.55 -4.91 -2.17
C ASP A 403 -29.31 -4.68 -0.66
N PRO A 404 -29.53 -3.46 -0.13
CA PRO A 404 -29.29 -3.17 1.27
C PRO A 404 -30.26 -3.89 2.20
N ASP A 405 -31.50 -4.13 1.80
CA ASP A 405 -32.53 -4.74 2.64
C ASP A 405 -32.22 -6.26 2.80
N GLU A 406 -31.76 -6.93 1.74
CA GLU A 406 -31.28 -8.31 1.82
C GLU A 406 -30.08 -8.44 2.78
N VAL A 407 -29.09 -7.55 2.67
CA VAL A 407 -27.90 -7.59 3.53
C VAL A 407 -28.24 -7.27 4.98
N GLU A 408 -29.11 -6.30 5.24
CA GLU A 408 -29.58 -5.96 6.59
C GLU A 408 -30.33 -7.15 7.21
N GLN A 409 -31.14 -7.89 6.42
CA GLN A 409 -31.82 -9.09 6.89
C GLN A 409 -30.82 -10.20 7.26
N ILE A 410 -29.78 -10.45 6.44
CA ILE A 410 -28.72 -11.42 6.75
C ILE A 410 -28.00 -11.06 8.05
N ILE A 411 -27.73 -9.77 8.27
CA ILE A 411 -27.11 -9.29 9.50
C ILE A 411 -28.02 -9.55 10.71
N ALA A 412 -29.33 -9.26 10.58
CA ALA A 412 -30.30 -9.48 11.63
C ALA A 412 -30.44 -10.99 11.99
N ASP A 413 -30.46 -11.84 10.97
CA ASP A 413 -30.52 -13.30 11.18
C ASP A 413 -29.28 -13.85 11.88
N HIS A 414 -28.09 -13.34 11.55
CA HIS A 414 -26.87 -13.67 12.25
C HIS A 414 -26.89 -13.18 13.70
N ALA A 415 -27.38 -11.95 13.95
CA ALA A 415 -27.51 -11.40 15.29
C ALA A 415 -28.43 -12.27 16.17
N LYS A 416 -29.55 -12.74 15.60
CA LYS A 416 -30.47 -13.66 16.28
C LYS A 416 -29.78 -14.98 16.62
N LYS A 417 -29.08 -15.62 15.66
CA LYS A 417 -28.34 -16.87 15.88
C LYS A 417 -27.30 -16.72 17.00
N PHE A 418 -26.54 -15.62 17.00
CA PHE A 418 -25.59 -15.32 18.08
C PHE A 418 -26.27 -15.16 19.43
N GLY A 419 -27.43 -14.47 19.46
CA GLY A 419 -28.23 -14.31 20.68
C GLY A 419 -28.75 -15.66 21.23
N ASP A 420 -29.20 -16.54 20.36
CA ASP A 420 -29.72 -17.86 20.77
C ASP A 420 -28.58 -18.78 21.26
N MET A 421 -27.42 -18.80 20.55
CA MET A 421 -26.24 -19.51 21.03
C MET A 421 -25.76 -19.00 22.39
N GLN A 422 -25.81 -17.70 22.64
CA GLN A 422 -25.45 -17.11 23.92
C GLN A 422 -26.40 -17.56 25.06
N LYS A 423 -27.72 -17.67 24.78
CA LYS A 423 -28.69 -18.18 25.75
C LYS A 423 -28.40 -19.66 26.11
N GLU A 424 -28.10 -20.48 25.09
CA GLU A 424 -27.77 -21.88 25.28
C GLU A 424 -26.50 -22.08 26.15
N LEU A 425 -25.43 -21.30 25.87
CA LEU A 425 -24.18 -21.37 26.62
C LEU A 425 -24.39 -20.93 28.10
N LYS A 426 -25.19 -19.89 28.30
CA LYS A 426 -25.58 -19.47 29.67
C LYS A 426 -26.37 -20.55 30.39
N ALA A 427 -27.28 -21.22 29.72
CA ALA A 427 -28.07 -22.32 30.32
C ALA A 427 -27.18 -23.52 30.68
N LYS A 428 -26.05 -23.72 30.01
CA LYS A 428 -25.04 -24.75 30.28
C LYS A 428 -24.00 -24.31 31.30
N GLY A 429 -24.01 -23.06 31.76
CA GLY A 429 -23.01 -22.51 32.68
C GLY A 429 -21.64 -22.29 32.03
N GLU A 430 -21.56 -22.20 30.71
CA GLU A 430 -20.33 -22.04 29.95
C GLU A 430 -20.03 -20.56 29.59
N LEU A 431 -20.90 -19.62 30.05
CA LEU A 431 -20.78 -18.18 29.74
C LEU A 431 -21.11 -17.30 30.95
#